data_b76e871d194f18c2f2ae470abe20d11e
#
_entry.id   b76e871d194f18c2f2ae470abe20d11e
#
_cell.length_a   1.000
_cell.length_b   1.000
_cell.length_c   1.000
_cell.angle_alpha   90.00
_cell.angle_beta   90.00
_cell.angle_gamma   90.00
#
_symmetry.space_group_name_H-M   'P 1'
#
loop_
_entity.id
_entity.type
_entity.pdbx_description
1 polymer ?
#
loop_
_entity_poly.entity_id
_entity_poly.type
_entity_poly.pdbx_seq_one_letter_code
_entity_poly.pdbx_strand_id
1 'polypeptide(L)'
;MNILYISISGNTRGFVKKLAAFAAEQHDIDASLPLVDLKEIHENSDFEKETEPFFTFVPTYLEGGNGIDSGDQEILTETMREYLEYQENHTLCLGVIGSGNKNFNHQYCLTAKQYAEQFGFPMVEDYELRGTPTDVERIYRALVDRYKA
;
A
#
# COMPACT_ATOMS: atom_id res chain seq x y z
N MET A 1 -6.64 -12.65 -2.11
CA MET A 1 -6.67 -11.21 -1.76
C MET A 1 -5.52 -10.52 -2.49
N ASN A 2 -5.87 -9.65 -3.41
CA ASN A 2 -4.87 -9.02 -4.30
C ASN A 2 -4.24 -7.78 -3.68
N ILE A 3 -2.93 -7.66 -3.81
CA ILE A 3 -2.15 -6.51 -3.34
C ILE A 3 -1.32 -5.99 -4.50
N LEU A 4 -1.54 -4.71 -4.84
CA LEU A 4 -0.71 -3.96 -5.78
C LEU A 4 0.22 -3.07 -4.97
N TYR A 5 1.52 -3.10 -5.26
CA TYR A 5 2.48 -2.31 -4.49
C TYR A 5 3.54 -1.69 -5.38
N ILE A 6 4.11 -0.59 -4.91
CA ILE A 6 5.28 0.02 -5.51
C ILE A 6 6.40 0.06 -4.48
N SER A 7 7.60 -0.32 -4.87
CA SER A 7 8.77 -0.35 -3.99
C SER A 7 9.91 0.40 -4.64
N ILE A 8 10.50 1.33 -3.89
CA ILE A 8 11.61 2.15 -4.38
C ILE A 8 12.93 1.66 -3.80
N SER A 9 13.01 1.52 -2.47
CA SER A 9 14.22 1.08 -1.78
C SER A 9 14.24 -0.41 -1.45
N GLY A 10 13.17 -1.13 -1.77
CA GLY A 10 13.03 -2.55 -1.45
C GLY A 10 12.30 -2.83 -0.15
N ASN A 11 12.03 -1.83 0.68
CA ASN A 11 11.36 -2.02 1.97
C ASN A 11 9.91 -2.51 1.78
N THR A 12 9.16 -1.90 0.86
CA THR A 12 7.78 -2.32 0.59
C THR A 12 7.74 -3.73 0.04
N ARG A 13 8.62 -4.05 -0.92
CA ARG A 13 8.71 -5.40 -1.48
C ARG A 13 8.98 -6.43 -0.39
N GLY A 14 9.93 -6.12 0.49
CA GLY A 14 10.25 -7.02 1.61
C GLY A 14 9.07 -7.23 2.55
N PHE A 15 8.36 -6.17 2.86
CA PHE A 15 7.20 -6.25 3.76
C PHE A 15 6.07 -7.08 3.15
N VAL A 16 5.68 -6.81 1.91
CA VAL A 16 4.54 -7.54 1.31
C VAL A 16 4.87 -9.02 1.07
N LYS A 17 6.15 -9.36 0.85
CA LYS A 17 6.57 -10.76 0.78
C LYS A 17 6.42 -11.47 2.13
N LYS A 18 6.77 -10.80 3.22
CA LYS A 18 6.55 -11.35 4.57
C LYS A 18 5.07 -11.49 4.87
N LEU A 19 4.27 -10.52 4.42
CA LEU A 19 2.82 -10.57 4.57
C LEU A 19 2.23 -11.76 3.81
N ALA A 20 2.67 -12.01 2.60
CA ALA A 20 2.21 -13.15 1.81
C ALA A 20 2.61 -14.48 2.46
N ALA A 21 3.81 -14.58 3.02
CA ALA A 21 4.25 -15.76 3.74
C ALA A 21 3.40 -16.01 5.00
N PHE A 22 3.12 -14.95 5.76
CA PHE A 22 2.25 -15.03 6.93
C PHE A 22 0.83 -15.46 6.53
N ALA A 23 0.30 -14.92 5.44
CA ALA A 23 -1.02 -15.30 4.92
C ALA A 23 -1.07 -16.79 4.58
N ALA A 24 -0.01 -17.33 3.97
CA ALA A 24 0.07 -18.76 3.65
C ALA A 24 0.06 -19.62 4.91
N GLU A 25 0.78 -19.23 5.95
CA GLU A 25 0.78 -19.92 7.24
C GLU A 25 -0.63 -19.92 7.86
N GLN A 26 -1.30 -18.77 7.84
CA GLN A 26 -2.64 -18.64 8.39
C GLN A 26 -3.65 -19.47 7.61
N HIS A 27 -3.54 -19.49 6.28
CA HIS A 27 -4.41 -20.28 5.42
C HIS A 27 -4.26 -21.79 5.69
N ASP A 28 -3.05 -22.24 5.98
CA ASP A 28 -2.81 -23.65 6.34
C ASP A 28 -3.49 -24.05 7.66
N ILE A 29 -3.62 -23.10 8.58
CA ILE A 29 -4.31 -23.33 9.86
C ILE A 29 -5.82 -23.23 9.68
N ASP A 30 -6.28 -22.26 8.91
CA ASP A 30 -7.69 -21.97 8.68
C ASP A 30 -7.88 -21.56 7.20
N ALA A 31 -8.43 -22.46 6.40
CA ALA A 31 -8.60 -22.26 4.97
C ALA A 31 -9.55 -21.11 4.62
N SER A 32 -10.33 -20.61 5.58
CA SER A 32 -11.19 -19.43 5.37
C SER A 32 -10.40 -18.12 5.35
N LEU A 33 -9.14 -18.13 5.82
CA LEU A 33 -8.28 -16.97 5.78
C LEU A 33 -7.62 -16.87 4.41
N PRO A 34 -7.67 -15.68 3.75
CA PRO A 34 -7.25 -15.58 2.37
C PRO A 34 -5.73 -15.60 2.19
N LEU A 35 -5.31 -16.21 1.10
CA LEU A 35 -3.94 -16.06 0.59
C LEU A 35 -3.78 -14.65 0.02
N VAL A 36 -2.53 -14.24 -0.15
CA VAL A 36 -2.17 -12.94 -0.71
C VAL A 36 -1.48 -13.13 -2.04
N ASP A 37 -1.99 -12.45 -3.07
CA ASP A 37 -1.40 -12.40 -4.40
C ASP A 37 -0.78 -11.03 -4.63
N LEU A 38 0.49 -10.99 -4.98
CA LEU A 38 1.27 -9.75 -5.11
C LEU A 38 1.45 -9.36 -6.57
N LYS A 39 1.30 -8.05 -6.84
CA LYS A 39 1.61 -7.46 -8.15
C LYS A 39 2.39 -6.19 -7.92
N GLU A 40 3.63 -6.16 -8.40
CA GLU A 40 4.46 -4.97 -8.31
C GLU A 40 4.19 -4.03 -9.47
N ILE A 41 3.99 -2.75 -9.16
CA ILE A 41 3.83 -1.67 -10.13
C ILE A 41 5.12 -0.87 -10.15
N HIS A 42 5.68 -0.64 -11.34
CA HIS A 42 6.90 0.16 -11.53
C HIS A 42 6.84 0.86 -12.89
N GLU A 43 7.85 1.70 -13.17
CA GLU A 43 7.86 2.53 -14.38
C GLU A 43 7.69 1.74 -15.67
N ASN A 44 8.18 0.50 -15.70
CA ASN A 44 8.12 -0.36 -16.88
C ASN A 44 6.91 -1.28 -16.90
N SER A 45 6.00 -1.15 -15.93
CA SER A 45 4.79 -1.96 -15.93
C SER A 45 3.85 -1.56 -17.04
N ASP A 46 3.25 -2.56 -17.70
CA ASP A 46 2.15 -2.29 -18.63
C ASP A 46 0.91 -1.94 -17.79
N PHE A 47 0.27 -0.83 -18.14
CA PHE A 47 -0.96 -0.44 -17.46
C PHE A 47 -2.11 -1.28 -18.02
N GLU A 48 -2.87 -1.87 -17.11
CA GLU A 48 -4.02 -2.68 -17.46
C GLU A 48 -5.21 -2.37 -16.54
N LYS A 49 -6.41 -2.60 -17.04
CA LYS A 49 -7.61 -2.45 -16.23
C LYS A 49 -7.70 -3.62 -15.26
N GLU A 50 -7.72 -3.32 -13.96
CA GLU A 50 -7.95 -4.33 -12.94
C GLU A 50 -9.40 -4.81 -13.00
N THR A 51 -9.61 -6.09 -12.67
CA THR A 51 -10.93 -6.71 -12.76
C THR A 51 -11.43 -7.22 -11.41
N GLU A 52 -10.59 -7.20 -10.38
CA GLU A 52 -10.91 -7.70 -9.05
C GLU A 52 -10.51 -6.68 -7.98
N PRO A 53 -11.16 -6.69 -6.82
CA PRO A 53 -10.76 -5.82 -5.72
C PRO A 53 -9.32 -6.05 -5.28
N PHE A 54 -8.66 -5.00 -4.85
CA PHE A 54 -7.27 -5.05 -4.40
C PHE A 54 -7.01 -4.02 -3.31
N PHE A 55 -5.88 -4.21 -2.60
CA PHE A 55 -5.30 -3.20 -1.73
C PHE A 55 -4.04 -2.64 -2.39
N THR A 56 -3.68 -1.41 -2.02
CA THR A 56 -2.46 -0.76 -2.52
C THR A 56 -1.52 -0.45 -1.36
N PHE A 57 -0.25 -0.82 -1.51
CA PHE A 57 0.82 -0.44 -0.58
C PHE A 57 1.70 0.61 -1.25
N VAL A 58 1.89 1.74 -0.60
CA VAL A 58 2.71 2.82 -1.13
C VAL A 58 3.59 3.44 -0.04
N PRO A 59 4.91 3.53 -0.28
CA PRO A 59 5.81 4.27 0.61
C PRO A 59 5.67 5.77 0.36
N THR A 60 6.23 6.57 1.27
CA THR A 60 6.22 8.02 1.15
C THR A 60 7.60 8.54 0.77
N TYR A 61 7.68 9.20 -0.38
CA TYR A 61 8.84 9.94 -0.85
C TYR A 61 8.33 11.30 -1.33
N LEU A 62 8.84 12.37 -0.73
CA LEU A 62 8.33 13.72 -0.97
C LEU A 62 9.45 14.68 -1.34
N GLU A 63 9.12 15.67 -2.16
CA GLU A 63 9.99 16.76 -2.52
C GLU A 63 9.43 18.08 -1.96
N GLY A 64 10.32 18.96 -1.50
CA GLY A 64 9.95 20.31 -1.05
C GLY A 64 9.33 20.41 0.32
N GLY A 65 9.27 19.34 1.07
CA GLY A 65 8.56 19.28 2.34
C GLY A 65 9.32 19.83 3.52
N ASN A 66 9.55 21.15 3.58
CA ASN A 66 10.13 21.78 4.77
C ASN A 66 9.05 22.23 5.78
N GLY A 67 7.78 22.00 5.48
CA GLY A 67 6.66 22.38 6.33
C GLY A 67 6.30 23.87 6.28
N ILE A 68 7.00 24.65 5.49
CA ILE A 68 6.80 26.10 5.39
C ILE A 68 6.16 26.48 4.06
N ASP A 69 6.59 25.84 2.98
CA ASP A 69 6.22 26.23 1.62
C ASP A 69 5.18 25.34 0.95
N SER A 70 4.35 24.67 1.69
CA SER A 70 3.25 23.87 1.15
C SER A 70 3.62 22.94 -0.01
N GLY A 71 4.89 22.56 -0.11
CA GLY A 71 5.43 21.87 -1.27
C GLY A 71 5.56 20.37 -1.12
N ASP A 72 4.72 19.71 -0.31
CA ASP A 72 4.79 18.25 -0.15
C ASP A 72 4.29 17.56 -1.41
N GLN A 73 5.18 17.39 -2.39
CA GLN A 73 4.86 16.76 -3.65
C GLN A 73 5.39 15.33 -3.69
N GLU A 74 4.54 14.41 -4.09
CA GLU A 74 4.94 13.02 -4.31
C GLU A 74 6.05 12.93 -5.35
N ILE A 75 7.10 12.16 -5.03
CA ILE A 75 8.14 11.79 -6.00
C ILE A 75 8.33 10.28 -5.96
N LEU A 76 8.86 9.73 -7.05
CA LEU A 76 9.25 8.32 -7.20
C LEU A 76 8.09 7.33 -7.22
N THR A 77 6.94 7.65 -6.63
CA THR A 77 5.79 6.75 -6.56
C THR A 77 4.65 7.16 -7.51
N GLU A 78 4.86 8.16 -8.36
CA GLU A 78 3.82 8.70 -9.25
C GLU A 78 3.22 7.61 -10.15
N THR A 79 4.00 6.61 -10.54
CA THR A 79 3.54 5.51 -11.39
C THR A 79 2.36 4.76 -10.74
N MET A 80 2.38 4.59 -9.42
CA MET A 80 1.24 3.98 -8.72
C MET A 80 0.01 4.87 -8.81
N ARG A 81 0.16 6.19 -8.60
CA ARG A 81 -0.95 7.12 -8.74
C ARG A 81 -1.55 7.05 -10.15
N GLU A 82 -0.70 7.08 -11.18
CA GLU A 82 -1.13 6.98 -12.55
C GLU A 82 -1.83 5.66 -12.85
N TYR A 83 -1.34 4.57 -12.26
CA TYR A 83 -1.97 3.25 -12.40
C TYR A 83 -3.36 3.22 -11.79
N LEU A 84 -3.54 3.84 -10.62
CA LEU A 84 -4.84 3.93 -9.98
C LEU A 84 -5.82 4.80 -10.76
N GLU A 85 -5.32 5.82 -11.45
CA GLU A 85 -6.12 6.68 -12.32
C GLU A 85 -6.49 5.99 -13.63
N TYR A 86 -5.64 5.09 -14.11
CA TYR A 86 -5.80 4.42 -15.39
C TYR A 86 -7.10 3.62 -15.40
N GLN A 87 -7.99 3.98 -16.35
CA GLN A 87 -9.30 3.34 -16.51
C GLN A 87 -10.06 3.16 -15.17
N GLU A 88 -9.89 4.12 -14.27
CA GLU A 88 -10.55 4.14 -12.97
C GLU A 88 -10.25 2.90 -12.11
N ASN A 89 -9.02 2.37 -12.18
CA ASN A 89 -8.59 1.24 -11.35
C ASN A 89 -8.88 1.49 -9.86
N HIS A 90 -8.77 2.75 -9.41
CA HIS A 90 -9.02 3.11 -8.01
C HIS A 90 -10.40 2.67 -7.50
N THR A 91 -11.39 2.49 -8.40
CA THR A 91 -12.73 2.09 -7.96
C THR A 91 -12.78 0.67 -7.39
N LEU A 92 -11.78 -0.15 -7.71
CA LEU A 92 -11.64 -1.51 -7.15
C LEU A 92 -10.72 -1.54 -5.95
N CYS A 93 -10.08 -0.43 -5.59
CA CYS A 93 -9.18 -0.39 -4.45
C CYS A 93 -9.97 -0.37 -3.14
N LEU A 94 -9.76 -1.38 -2.31
CA LEU A 94 -10.44 -1.49 -1.02
C LEU A 94 -9.81 -0.60 0.06
N GLY A 95 -8.59 -0.15 -0.19
CA GLY A 95 -7.88 0.72 0.74
C GLY A 95 -6.39 0.75 0.47
N VAL A 96 -5.72 1.72 1.10
CA VAL A 96 -4.28 1.92 0.97
C VAL A 96 -3.60 1.66 2.30
N ILE A 97 -2.41 1.07 2.23
CA ILE A 97 -1.52 0.88 3.37
C ILE A 97 -0.27 1.72 3.11
N GLY A 98 0.02 2.61 4.03
CA GLY A 98 1.14 3.52 3.90
C GLY A 98 2.35 3.07 4.69
N SER A 99 3.53 3.45 4.21
CA SER A 99 4.75 3.33 4.97
C SER A 99 5.55 4.62 4.91
N GLY A 100 6.38 4.84 5.91
CA GLY A 100 7.18 6.04 6.00
C GLY A 100 8.10 6.01 7.19
N ASN A 101 8.66 7.16 7.52
CA ASN A 101 9.56 7.34 8.66
C ASN A 101 8.94 8.36 9.62
N LYS A 102 8.65 7.93 10.84
CA LYS A 102 8.00 8.79 11.84
C LYS A 102 8.83 10.02 12.22
N ASN A 103 10.13 10.00 11.94
CA ASN A 103 10.98 11.17 12.13
C ASN A 103 10.59 12.36 11.25
N PHE A 104 9.80 12.15 10.22
CA PHE A 104 9.33 13.21 9.34
C PHE A 104 7.98 13.81 9.78
N ASN A 105 7.49 13.48 10.98
CA ASN A 105 6.30 14.09 11.58
C ASN A 105 5.06 14.04 10.67
N HIS A 106 4.53 15.19 10.26
CA HIS A 106 3.32 15.27 9.45
C HIS A 106 3.43 14.59 8.07
N GLN A 107 4.66 14.38 7.59
CA GLN A 107 4.89 13.69 6.32
C GLN A 107 4.83 12.17 6.45
N TYR A 108 4.73 11.65 7.67
CA TYR A 108 4.64 10.21 7.89
C TYR A 108 3.42 9.64 7.15
N CYS A 109 3.67 8.72 6.22
CA CYS A 109 2.66 8.07 5.38
C CYS A 109 1.77 9.06 4.60
N LEU A 110 2.29 10.26 4.30
CA LEU A 110 1.51 11.31 3.65
C LEU A 110 1.03 10.88 2.27
N THR A 111 1.84 10.16 1.50
CA THR A 111 1.44 9.70 0.17
C THR A 111 0.18 8.83 0.24
N ALA A 112 0.13 7.88 1.18
CA ALA A 112 -1.06 7.05 1.36
C ALA A 112 -2.27 7.90 1.76
N LYS A 113 -2.08 8.89 2.63
CA LYS A 113 -3.15 9.81 3.03
C LYS A 113 -3.67 10.61 1.85
N GLN A 114 -2.77 11.07 0.97
CA GLN A 114 -3.13 11.80 -0.24
C GLN A 114 -3.92 10.91 -1.20
N TYR A 115 -3.55 9.65 -1.34
CA TYR A 115 -4.29 8.71 -2.18
C TYR A 115 -5.70 8.47 -1.63
N ALA A 116 -5.83 8.26 -0.32
CA ALA A 116 -7.11 8.07 0.31
C ALA A 116 -8.03 9.27 0.08
N GLU A 117 -7.50 10.47 0.23
CA GLU A 117 -8.26 11.70 0.00
C GLU A 117 -8.64 11.87 -1.47
N GLN A 118 -7.69 11.67 -2.38
CA GLN A 118 -7.92 11.86 -3.81
C GLN A 118 -8.93 10.86 -4.36
N PHE A 119 -8.83 9.59 -3.99
CA PHE A 119 -9.59 8.51 -4.62
C PHE A 119 -10.80 8.05 -3.80
N GLY A 120 -10.89 8.44 -2.54
CA GLY A 120 -12.07 8.16 -1.72
C GLY A 120 -12.07 6.81 -1.02
N PHE A 121 -11.00 6.01 -1.12
CA PHE A 121 -10.88 4.77 -0.34
C PHE A 121 -10.18 5.05 1.00
N PRO A 122 -10.34 4.18 2.01
CA PRO A 122 -9.72 4.42 3.31
C PRO A 122 -8.23 4.13 3.33
N MET A 123 -7.49 4.82 4.21
CA MET A 123 -6.19 4.38 4.64
C MET A 123 -6.40 3.33 5.74
N VAL A 124 -6.18 2.07 5.41
CA VAL A 124 -6.52 0.95 6.28
C VAL A 124 -5.53 0.82 7.43
N GLU A 125 -4.23 0.94 7.12
CA GLU A 125 -3.16 0.79 8.09
C GLU A 125 -1.90 1.49 7.62
N ASP A 126 -0.94 1.62 8.51
CA ASP A 126 0.40 2.11 8.22
C ASP A 126 1.44 1.33 9.02
N TYR A 127 2.70 1.44 8.59
CA TYR A 127 3.83 0.90 9.33
C TYR A 127 5.07 1.72 9.05
N GLU A 128 6.06 1.63 9.94
CA GLU A 128 7.29 2.40 9.83
C GLU A 128 8.40 1.57 9.21
N LEU A 129 9.11 2.18 8.25
CA LEU A 129 10.30 1.63 7.60
C LEU A 129 10.07 0.24 7.01
N ARG A 130 10.73 -0.79 7.55
CA ARG A 130 10.60 -2.18 7.07
C ARG A 130 9.45 -2.93 7.72
N GLY A 131 8.85 -2.33 8.75
CA GLY A 131 7.88 -3.03 9.56
C GLY A 131 8.50 -4.12 10.44
N THR A 132 7.72 -4.62 11.36
CA THR A 132 8.10 -5.70 12.28
C THR A 132 7.19 -6.90 12.07
N PRO A 133 7.51 -8.09 12.61
CA PRO A 133 6.57 -9.22 12.58
C PRO A 133 5.20 -8.89 13.19
N THR A 134 5.18 -8.05 14.22
CA THR A 134 3.92 -7.58 14.82
C THR A 134 3.11 -6.74 13.83
N ASP A 135 3.79 -5.89 13.04
CA ASP A 135 3.15 -5.10 11.99
C ASP A 135 2.55 -6.01 10.91
N VAL A 136 3.26 -7.05 10.52
CA VAL A 136 2.78 -8.02 9.50
C VAL A 136 1.47 -8.65 9.97
N GLU A 137 1.42 -9.13 11.21
CA GLU A 137 0.22 -9.75 11.76
C GLU A 137 -0.93 -8.75 11.85
N ARG A 138 -0.67 -7.57 12.41
CA ARG A 138 -1.67 -6.52 12.59
C ARG A 138 -2.28 -6.11 11.25
N ILE A 139 -1.42 -5.89 10.26
CA ILE A 139 -1.87 -5.45 8.94
C ILE A 139 -2.63 -6.56 8.23
N TYR A 140 -2.15 -7.81 8.29
CA TYR A 140 -2.90 -8.92 7.69
C TYR A 140 -4.32 -8.99 8.22
N ARG A 141 -4.49 -8.89 9.54
CA ARG A 141 -5.83 -8.96 10.16
C ARG A 141 -6.71 -7.79 9.74
N ALA A 142 -6.14 -6.59 9.64
CA ALA A 142 -6.88 -5.41 9.17
C ALA A 142 -7.33 -5.57 7.72
N LEU A 143 -6.46 -6.11 6.87
CA LEU A 143 -6.81 -6.38 5.47
C LEU A 143 -7.93 -7.41 5.36
N VAL A 144 -7.85 -8.49 6.13
CA VAL A 144 -8.88 -9.54 6.14
C VAL A 144 -10.23 -8.96 6.59
N ASP A 145 -10.25 -8.16 7.65
CA ASP A 145 -11.47 -7.53 8.13
C ASP A 145 -12.10 -6.65 7.05
N ARG A 146 -11.30 -5.84 6.39
CA ARG A 146 -11.77 -4.98 5.32
C ARG A 146 -12.23 -5.78 4.10
N TYR A 147 -11.51 -6.83 3.76
CA TYR A 147 -11.80 -7.68 2.60
C TYR A 147 -13.12 -8.42 2.76
N LYS A 148 -13.44 -8.84 3.99
CA LYS A 148 -14.66 -9.58 4.30
C LYS A 148 -15.86 -8.67 4.62
N ALA A 149 -15.62 -7.38 4.75
CA ALA A 149 -16.67 -6.43 5.08
C ALA A 149 -17.68 -6.24 3.92
#